data_76cf9275c6e8ccb38b3dac1d27f65ef9
#
_entry.id   76cf9275c6e8ccb38b3dac1d27f65ef9
#
_cell.length_a   1.000
_cell.length_b   1.000
_cell.length_c   1.000
_cell.angle_alpha   90.00
_cell.angle_beta   90.00
_cell.angle_gamma   90.00
#
_symmetry.space_group_name_H-M   'P 1'
#
loop_
_entity.id
_entity.type
_entity.pdbx_description
1 polymer ?
#
loop_
_entity_poly.entity_id
_entity_poly.type
_entity_poly.pdbx_seq_one_letter_code
_entity_poly.pdbx_strand_id
1 'polypeptide(L)' 'NAKTNLDRIIGEEAIVTEDITKNNVGEVKIDGKRWSAISKNKCLKGDTVKVLRIDGVKLIVKKEED' A
#
# COMPACT_ATOMS: atom_id res chain seq x y z
N ASN A 1 -11.13 -6.53 -22.06
CA ASN A 1 -10.29 -5.40 -21.96
C ASN A 1 -8.98 -5.75 -21.26
N ALA A 2 -8.08 -4.83 -21.30
CA ALA A 2 -6.71 -5.11 -20.90
C ALA A 2 -6.41 -4.82 -19.45
N LYS A 3 -7.37 -4.48 -18.67
CA LYS A 3 -7.08 -4.15 -17.28
C LYS A 3 -6.63 -5.36 -16.51
N THR A 4 -5.56 -5.21 -15.79
CA THR A 4 -5.06 -6.28 -14.95
C THR A 4 -5.75 -6.22 -13.59
N ASN A 5 -5.62 -7.30 -12.85
CA ASN A 5 -6.15 -7.32 -11.50
C ASN A 5 -5.45 -6.30 -10.61
N LEU A 6 -4.23 -5.94 -10.96
CA LEU A 6 -3.48 -4.98 -10.15
C LEU A 6 -4.16 -3.61 -10.14
N ASP A 7 -4.71 -3.20 -11.27
CA ASP A 7 -5.37 -1.90 -11.34
C ASP A 7 -6.56 -1.78 -10.41
N ARG A 8 -7.12 -2.90 -10.01
CA ARG A 8 -8.32 -2.88 -9.18
C ARG A 8 -8.05 -2.45 -7.75
N ILE A 9 -6.80 -2.51 -7.31
CA ILE A 9 -6.49 -2.13 -5.94
C ILE A 9 -6.15 -0.65 -5.81
N ILE A 10 -6.01 0.06 -6.91
CA ILE A 10 -5.77 1.51 -6.83
C ILE A 10 -7.00 2.16 -6.22
N GLY A 11 -6.78 2.96 -5.18
CA GLY A 11 -7.86 3.59 -4.46
C GLY A 11 -8.41 2.77 -3.30
N GLU A 12 -7.97 1.53 -3.17
CA GLU A 12 -8.43 0.67 -2.08
C GLU A 12 -7.66 0.96 -0.81
N GLU A 13 -8.28 0.62 0.30
CA GLU A 13 -7.62 0.73 1.59
C GLU A 13 -6.85 -0.54 1.89
N ALA A 14 -5.73 -0.37 2.57
CA ALA A 14 -4.89 -1.49 2.95
C ALA A 14 -4.47 -1.31 4.40
N ILE A 15 -4.11 -2.40 5.03
CA ILE A 15 -3.63 -2.38 6.41
C ILE A 15 -2.13 -2.65 6.39
N VAL A 16 -1.38 -1.80 7.06
CA VAL A 16 0.06 -1.97 7.15
C VAL A 16 0.37 -3.17 8.04
N THR A 17 1.11 -4.12 7.50
CA THR A 17 1.52 -5.30 8.25
C THR A 17 2.98 -5.22 8.70
N GLU A 18 3.77 -4.37 8.03
CA GLU A 18 5.13 -4.07 8.47
C GLU A 18 5.37 -2.59 8.26
N ASP A 19 6.05 -1.98 9.21
CA ASP A 19 6.26 -0.55 9.19
C ASP A 19 6.84 -0.09 7.85
N ILE A 20 6.29 1.00 7.36
CA ILE A 20 6.78 1.66 6.15
C ILE A 20 7.44 2.96 6.59
N THR A 21 8.67 3.17 6.19
CA THR A 21 9.35 4.41 6.49
C THR A 21 9.83 5.05 5.21
N LYS A 22 10.26 6.29 5.32
CA LYS A 22 10.71 7.04 4.17
C LYS A 22 11.78 6.29 3.38
N ASN A 23 12.64 5.57 4.07
CA ASN A 23 13.78 4.91 3.46
C ASN A 23 13.66 3.40 3.39
N ASN A 24 12.59 2.83 3.90
CA ASN A 24 12.46 1.39 3.96
C ASN A 24 11.09 0.95 3.45
N VAL A 25 11.13 -0.07 2.61
CA VAL A 25 9.91 -0.68 2.12
C VAL A 25 9.24 -1.44 3.25
N GLY A 26 7.95 -1.27 3.38
CA GLY A 26 7.17 -2.05 4.33
C GLY A 26 6.24 -2.98 3.59
N GLU A 27 5.18 -3.38 4.27
CA GLU A 27 4.24 -4.32 3.71
C GLU A 27 2.82 -3.94 4.12
N VAL A 28 1.91 -4.15 3.19
CA VAL A 28 0.48 -3.94 3.46
C VAL A 28 -0.29 -5.17 3.01
N LYS A 29 -1.49 -5.30 3.53
CA LYS A 29 -2.36 -6.42 3.20
C LYS A 29 -3.65 -5.89 2.60
N ILE A 30 -4.04 -6.45 1.46
CA ILE A 30 -5.27 -6.11 0.77
C ILE A 30 -5.95 -7.41 0.39
N ASP A 31 -7.21 -7.59 0.83
CA ASP A 31 -7.99 -8.79 0.48
C ASP A 31 -7.22 -10.07 0.75
N GLY A 32 -6.52 -10.12 1.88
CA GLY A 32 -5.80 -11.31 2.27
C GLY A 32 -4.46 -11.50 1.59
N LYS A 33 -4.08 -10.61 0.70
CA LYS A 33 -2.79 -10.70 0.00
C LYS A 33 -1.84 -9.63 0.49
N ARG A 34 -0.57 -9.99 0.58
CA ARG A 34 0.45 -9.08 1.06
C ARG A 34 1.19 -8.46 -0.10
N TRP A 35 1.49 -7.18 0.04
CA TRP A 35 2.18 -6.42 -1.00
C TRP A 35 3.26 -5.58 -0.36
N SER A 36 4.41 -5.48 -1.02
CA SER A 36 5.40 -4.50 -0.62
C SER A 36 4.85 -3.10 -0.89
N ALA A 37 5.14 -2.16 -0.01
CA ALA A 37 4.59 -0.82 -0.14
C ALA A 37 5.61 0.21 0.31
N ILE A 38 5.52 1.38 -0.32
CA ILE A 38 6.32 2.53 0.07
C ILE A 38 5.40 3.72 0.26
N SER A 39 5.84 4.66 1.05
CA SER A 39 5.06 5.86 1.34
C SER A 39 6.00 7.00 1.64
N LYS A 40 5.55 8.22 1.37
CA LYS A 40 6.30 9.41 1.73
C LYS A 40 6.28 9.63 3.24
N ASN A 41 5.26 9.15 3.89
CA ASN A 41 5.11 9.33 5.33
C ASN A 41 5.32 8.01 6.02
N LYS A 42 5.72 8.09 7.28
CA LYS A 42 5.89 6.90 8.09
C LYS A 42 4.54 6.28 8.37
N CYS A 43 4.41 5.00 8.11
CA CYS A 43 3.21 4.25 8.40
C CYS A 43 3.59 3.06 9.27
N LEU A 44 2.87 2.87 10.35
CA LEU A 44 3.20 1.82 11.31
C LEU A 44 2.26 0.65 11.14
N LYS A 45 2.73 -0.50 11.57
CA LYS A 45 1.92 -1.71 11.55
C LYS A 45 0.57 -1.43 12.21
N GLY A 46 -0.50 -1.81 11.51
CA GLY A 46 -1.85 -1.57 11.98
C GLY A 46 -2.50 -0.33 11.41
N ASP A 47 -1.72 0.54 10.79
CA ASP A 47 -2.28 1.75 10.20
C ASP A 47 -3.05 1.41 8.93
N THR A 48 -4.05 2.23 8.65
CA THR A 48 -4.79 2.12 7.40
C THR A 48 -4.21 3.10 6.40
N VAL A 49 -3.96 2.61 5.20
CA VAL A 49 -3.41 3.43 4.13
C VAL A 49 -4.24 3.24 2.88
N LYS A 50 -4.10 4.15 1.95
CA LYS A 50 -4.79 4.08 0.68
C LYS A 50 -3.78 3.87 -0.43
N VAL A 51 -4.09 2.99 -1.36
CA VAL A 51 -3.21 2.73 -2.49
C VAL A 51 -3.37 3.84 -3.50
N LEU A 52 -2.29 4.54 -3.81
CA LEU A 52 -2.32 5.64 -4.76
C LEU A 52 -2.01 5.14 -6.16
N ARG A 53 -1.06 4.25 -6.28
CA ARG A 53 -0.69 3.69 -7.58
C ARG A 53 0.24 2.52 -7.36
N ILE A 54 0.55 1.84 -8.45
CA ILE A 54 1.42 0.68 -8.43
C ILE A 54 2.69 1.05 -9.21
N ASP A 55 3.84 0.76 -8.61
CA ASP A 55 5.13 1.04 -9.23
C ASP A 55 5.91 -0.28 -9.29
N GLY A 56 5.80 -0.97 -10.42
CA GLY A 56 6.43 -2.27 -10.55
C GLY A 56 5.79 -3.28 -9.63
N VAL A 57 6.57 -3.80 -8.70
CA VAL A 57 6.07 -4.79 -7.74
C VAL A 57 5.72 -4.17 -6.40
N LYS A 58 5.81 -2.85 -6.29
CA LYS A 58 5.53 -2.15 -5.03
C LYS A 58 4.32 -1.26 -5.19
N LEU A 59 3.62 -1.07 -4.08
CA LEU A 59 2.49 -0.15 -4.04
C LEU A 59 2.96 1.17 -3.45
N ILE A 60 2.46 2.25 -4.03
CA ILE A 60 2.66 3.59 -3.45
C ILE A 60 1.42 3.87 -2.64
N VAL A 61 1.59 4.05 -1.35
CA VAL A 61 0.44 4.24 -0.46
C VAL A 61 0.58 5.53 0.31
N LYS A 62 -0.54 5.97 0.86
CA LYS A 62 -0.61 7.17 1.66
C LYS A 62 -1.39 6.85 2.92
N LYS A 63 -0.88 7.30 4.07
CA LYS A 63 -1.60 7.10 5.32
C LYS A 63 -2.91 7.87 5.28
N GLU A 64 -3.98 7.21 5.67
CA GLU A 64 -5.27 7.85 5.75
C GLU A 64 -5.36 8.66 7.02
N GLU A 65 -5.89 9.87 6.90
CA GLU A 65 -6.09 10.75 8.03
C GLU A 65 -7.53 11.16 8.07
N ASP A 66 -8.01 11.35 9.27
CA ASP A 66 -9.40 11.79 9.46
C ASP A 66 -9.58 13.25 9.14
#